data_94c4c7311e9e11bca933bc73ca6f4f83
#
_entry.id   94c4c7311e9e11bca933bc73ca6f4f83
#
_cell.length_a   1.000
_cell.length_b   1.000
_cell.length_c   1.000
_cell.angle_alpha   90.00
_cell.angle_beta   90.00
_cell.angle_gamma   90.00
#
_symmetry.space_group_name_H-M   'P 1'
#
loop_
_entity.id
_entity.type
_entity.pdbx_description
1 polymer ?
#
loop_
_entity_poly.entity_id
_entity_poly.type
_entity_poly.pdbx_seq_one_letter_code
_entity_poly.pdbx_strand_id
1 'polypeptide(L)'
;MGKLYLNPVVISPWYSFFFISNLWYNTAWIFTWDREELVGSSILLFLIAQTNIVSLALLAKNIAQDGHQMREEKPKIYWTYVVLSMNGQGIYATWTIIASLLNFCHCLVYVAKVDMEVACNICSGILLGVMIIYFLLENTVLDNYVRLLMTPYLVVIWAATGIIVEKDGEKDVAQSNKRMTKAILGIACVFMTLRILIVVLRQLKRPLGRSGISQISDKPAS
;
A
#
# COMPACT_ATOMS: atom_id res chain seq x y z
N MET A 1 -17.31 -30.54 6.17
CA MET A 1 -16.48 -29.43 5.61
C MET A 1 -17.23 -28.10 5.82
N GLY A 2 -16.86 -27.30 6.82
CA GLY A 2 -17.44 -25.96 7.02
C GLY A 2 -17.12 -25.07 5.83
N LYS A 3 -18.09 -24.26 5.41
CA LYS A 3 -17.90 -23.34 4.29
C LYS A 3 -16.83 -22.33 4.68
N LEU A 4 -15.70 -22.36 3.97
CA LEU A 4 -14.45 -21.63 4.28
C LEU A 4 -14.62 -20.09 4.35
N TYR A 5 -15.70 -19.55 3.76
CA TYR A 5 -16.04 -18.14 3.71
C TYR A 5 -16.95 -17.66 4.84
N LEU A 6 -17.34 -18.55 5.75
CA LEU A 6 -18.25 -18.23 6.85
C LEU A 6 -17.56 -18.21 8.24
N ASN A 7 -16.42 -18.88 8.40
CA ASN A 7 -15.69 -18.88 9.66
C ASN A 7 -14.20 -19.24 9.43
N PRO A 8 -13.24 -18.34 9.72
CA PRO A 8 -13.44 -16.92 9.99
C PRO A 8 -13.75 -16.10 8.72
N VAL A 9 -14.50 -14.99 8.86
CA VAL A 9 -14.89 -14.12 7.72
C VAL A 9 -13.77 -13.12 7.44
N VAL A 10 -12.74 -13.53 6.71
CA VAL A 10 -11.62 -12.64 6.32
C VAL A 10 -12.06 -11.63 5.26
N ILE A 11 -12.90 -12.05 4.33
CA ILE A 11 -13.47 -11.18 3.28
C ILE A 11 -14.83 -10.70 3.75
N SER A 12 -14.87 -9.52 4.36
CA SER A 12 -16.11 -8.91 4.82
C SER A 12 -16.93 -8.30 3.67
N PRO A 13 -18.24 -8.10 3.82
CA PRO A 13 -19.07 -7.40 2.82
C PRO A 13 -18.53 -6.01 2.49
N TRP A 14 -18.02 -5.28 3.48
CA TRP A 14 -17.42 -3.96 3.29
C TRP A 14 -16.13 -4.02 2.47
N TYR A 15 -15.28 -5.03 2.70
CA TYR A 15 -14.12 -5.27 1.85
C TYR A 15 -14.54 -5.45 0.39
N SER A 16 -15.53 -6.32 0.15
CA SER A 16 -16.04 -6.60 -1.19
C SER A 16 -16.65 -5.36 -1.84
N PHE A 17 -17.38 -4.56 -1.09
CA PHE A 17 -17.96 -3.30 -1.58
C PHE A 17 -16.87 -2.33 -2.08
N PHE A 18 -15.86 -2.04 -1.26
CA PHE A 18 -14.79 -1.13 -1.65
C PHE A 18 -13.92 -1.69 -2.78
N PHE A 19 -13.68 -3.00 -2.79
CA PHE A 19 -12.91 -3.64 -3.84
C PHE A 19 -13.65 -3.65 -5.18
N ILE A 20 -14.95 -3.91 -5.19
CA ILE A 20 -15.79 -3.83 -6.40
C ILE A 20 -15.88 -2.38 -6.89
N SER A 21 -16.09 -1.42 -5.99
CA SER A 21 -16.07 0.01 -6.34
C SER A 21 -14.74 0.42 -6.99
N ASN A 22 -13.62 -0.09 -6.46
CA ASN A 22 -12.29 0.12 -7.03
C ASN A 22 -12.22 -0.37 -8.48
N LEU A 23 -12.71 -1.57 -8.78
CA LEU A 23 -12.74 -2.13 -10.14
C LEU A 23 -13.60 -1.28 -11.10
N TRP A 24 -14.74 -0.76 -10.63
CA TRP A 24 -15.57 0.16 -11.42
C TRP A 24 -14.85 1.47 -11.73
N TYR A 25 -14.18 2.08 -10.75
CA TYR A 25 -13.37 3.28 -10.99
C TYR A 25 -12.21 3.01 -11.94
N ASN A 26 -11.57 1.85 -11.83
CA ASN A 26 -10.50 1.45 -12.74
C ASN A 26 -11.01 1.31 -14.18
N THR A 27 -12.17 0.69 -14.37
CA THR A 27 -12.80 0.61 -15.69
C THR A 27 -13.14 2.00 -16.23
N ALA A 28 -13.74 2.86 -15.41
CA ALA A 28 -14.07 4.24 -15.81
C ALA A 28 -12.80 5.06 -16.16
N TRP A 29 -11.72 4.84 -15.41
CA TRP A 29 -10.43 5.51 -15.66
C TRP A 29 -9.86 5.18 -17.04
N ILE A 30 -9.96 3.94 -17.50
CA ILE A 30 -9.51 3.55 -18.86
C ILE A 30 -10.20 4.41 -19.92
N PHE A 31 -11.53 4.62 -19.80
CA PHE A 31 -12.28 5.42 -20.77
C PHE A 31 -11.92 6.91 -20.74
N THR A 32 -11.66 7.49 -19.58
CA THR A 32 -11.26 8.89 -19.45
C THR A 32 -9.83 9.09 -19.92
N TRP A 33 -8.96 8.13 -19.64
CA TRP A 33 -7.57 8.15 -20.11
C TRP A 33 -7.47 8.07 -21.63
N ASP A 34 -8.23 7.17 -22.25
CA ASP A 34 -8.27 6.98 -23.71
C ASP A 34 -8.81 8.23 -24.44
N ARG A 35 -9.63 9.04 -23.77
CA ARG A 35 -10.14 10.32 -24.27
C ARG A 35 -9.26 11.53 -23.95
N GLU A 36 -8.10 11.31 -23.35
CA GLU A 36 -7.18 12.36 -22.91
C GLU A 36 -7.79 13.36 -21.90
N GLU A 37 -8.85 12.93 -21.16
CA GLU A 37 -9.48 13.75 -20.12
C GLU A 37 -8.65 13.71 -18.83
N LEU A 38 -7.60 14.53 -18.75
CA LEU A 38 -6.63 14.50 -17.67
C LEU A 38 -7.24 14.73 -16.28
N VAL A 39 -8.19 15.67 -16.16
CA VAL A 39 -8.81 15.99 -14.86
C VAL A 39 -9.68 14.83 -14.37
N GLY A 40 -10.57 14.31 -15.23
CA GLY A 40 -11.42 13.16 -14.93
C GLY A 40 -10.59 11.93 -14.58
N SER A 41 -9.55 11.66 -15.36
CA SER A 41 -8.60 10.57 -15.15
C SER A 41 -7.87 10.68 -13.80
N SER A 42 -7.45 11.90 -13.42
CA SER A 42 -6.77 12.15 -12.14
C SER A 42 -7.70 11.92 -10.95
N ILE A 43 -8.96 12.38 -11.03
CA ILE A 43 -9.97 12.16 -10.00
C ILE A 43 -10.24 10.66 -9.83
N LEU A 44 -10.43 9.94 -10.93
CA LEU A 44 -10.69 8.50 -10.88
C LEU A 44 -9.51 7.71 -10.29
N LEU A 45 -8.26 8.02 -10.68
CA LEU A 45 -7.09 7.38 -10.07
C LEU A 45 -6.98 7.66 -8.56
N PHE A 46 -7.31 8.87 -8.13
CA PHE A 46 -7.37 9.19 -6.71
C PHE A 46 -8.43 8.32 -6.00
N LEU A 47 -9.63 8.17 -6.57
CA LEU A 47 -10.67 7.30 -6.01
C LEU A 47 -10.26 5.82 -6.00
N ILE A 48 -9.55 5.36 -7.03
CA ILE A 48 -8.97 4.01 -7.07
C ILE A 48 -7.99 3.82 -5.92
N ALA A 49 -7.07 4.75 -5.70
CA ALA A 49 -6.12 4.68 -4.60
C ALA A 49 -6.82 4.65 -3.23
N GLN A 50 -7.81 5.53 -3.01
CA GLN A 50 -8.55 5.59 -1.74
C GLN A 50 -9.34 4.31 -1.46
N THR A 51 -10.12 3.83 -2.41
CA THR A 51 -10.90 2.59 -2.25
C THR A 51 -10.01 1.38 -2.05
N ASN A 52 -8.83 1.35 -2.67
CA ASN A 52 -7.86 0.29 -2.49
C ASN A 52 -7.22 0.31 -1.08
N ILE A 53 -6.86 1.50 -0.57
CA ILE A 53 -6.36 1.66 0.80
C ILE A 53 -7.41 1.20 1.81
N VAL A 54 -8.67 1.59 1.65
CA VAL A 54 -9.76 1.19 2.57
C VAL A 54 -9.97 -0.31 2.53
N SER A 55 -10.03 -0.93 1.36
CA SER A 55 -10.19 -2.39 1.24
C SER A 55 -8.99 -3.15 1.83
N LEU A 56 -7.76 -2.68 1.60
CA LEU A 56 -6.57 -3.25 2.22
C LEU A 56 -6.59 -3.15 3.75
N ALA A 57 -7.02 -2.00 4.28
CA ALA A 57 -7.13 -1.80 5.73
C ALA A 57 -8.17 -2.74 6.37
N LEU A 58 -9.32 -2.94 5.70
CA LEU A 58 -10.33 -3.90 6.14
C LEU A 58 -9.82 -5.33 6.10
N LEU A 59 -9.11 -5.72 5.04
CA LEU A 59 -8.49 -7.03 4.91
C LEU A 59 -7.45 -7.27 6.01
N ALA A 60 -6.55 -6.32 6.22
CA ALA A 60 -5.51 -6.39 7.23
C ALA A 60 -6.11 -6.49 8.66
N LYS A 61 -7.18 -5.71 8.94
CA LYS A 61 -7.92 -5.78 10.21
C LYS A 61 -8.52 -7.16 10.41
N ASN A 62 -9.22 -7.72 9.43
CA ASN A 62 -9.87 -9.02 9.53
C ASN A 62 -8.84 -10.15 9.72
N ILE A 63 -7.71 -10.10 8.98
CA ILE A 63 -6.59 -11.04 9.17
C ILE A 63 -6.00 -10.92 10.59
N ALA A 64 -5.90 -9.71 11.14
CA ALA A 64 -5.37 -9.52 12.48
C ALA A 64 -6.33 -10.03 13.58
N GLN A 65 -7.63 -9.88 13.39
CA GLN A 65 -8.65 -10.31 14.35
C GLN A 65 -8.80 -11.84 14.38
N ASP A 66 -8.93 -12.47 13.23
CA ASP A 66 -9.25 -13.89 13.11
C ASP A 66 -8.00 -14.76 12.79
N GLY A 67 -6.86 -14.11 12.56
CA GLY A 67 -5.65 -14.76 12.06
C GLY A 67 -5.04 -15.77 13.01
N HIS A 68 -5.23 -15.62 14.34
CA HIS A 68 -4.70 -16.59 15.31
C HIS A 68 -5.34 -17.96 15.11
N GLN A 69 -6.66 -18.02 15.17
CA GLN A 69 -7.41 -19.26 15.00
C GLN A 69 -7.12 -19.88 13.62
N MET A 70 -7.11 -19.06 12.57
CA MET A 70 -6.83 -19.53 11.21
C MET A 70 -5.41 -20.07 11.07
N ARG A 71 -4.42 -19.46 11.73
CA ARG A 71 -3.03 -19.90 11.70
C ARG A 71 -2.84 -21.27 12.36
N GLU A 72 -3.58 -21.57 13.44
CA GLU A 72 -3.53 -22.83 14.14
C GLU A 72 -4.30 -23.93 13.41
N GLU A 73 -5.56 -23.65 13.01
CA GLU A 73 -6.43 -24.65 12.40
C GLU A 73 -6.14 -24.88 10.92
N LYS A 74 -5.77 -23.82 10.18
CA LYS A 74 -5.62 -23.83 8.71
C LYS A 74 -4.43 -22.98 8.24
N PRO A 75 -3.19 -23.33 8.63
CA PRO A 75 -2.00 -22.48 8.38
C PRO A 75 -1.76 -22.17 6.89
N LYS A 76 -2.05 -23.10 5.99
CA LYS A 76 -1.90 -22.88 4.53
C LYS A 76 -2.82 -21.75 4.06
N ILE A 77 -4.05 -21.69 4.54
CA ILE A 77 -5.03 -20.66 4.16
C ILE A 77 -4.62 -19.32 4.73
N TYR A 78 -4.21 -19.28 6.00
CA TYR A 78 -3.68 -18.06 6.62
C TYR A 78 -2.55 -17.45 5.78
N TRP A 79 -1.55 -18.23 5.43
CA TRP A 79 -0.44 -17.76 4.62
C TRP A 79 -0.84 -17.38 3.20
N THR A 80 -1.84 -18.03 2.61
CA THR A 80 -2.40 -17.61 1.32
C THR A 80 -3.01 -16.20 1.42
N TYR A 81 -3.78 -15.90 2.47
CA TYR A 81 -4.32 -14.55 2.67
C TYR A 81 -3.22 -13.51 2.92
N VAL A 82 -2.21 -13.83 3.72
CA VAL A 82 -1.11 -12.90 4.00
C VAL A 82 -0.27 -12.65 2.75
N VAL A 83 0.17 -13.70 2.06
CA VAL A 83 1.12 -13.57 0.95
C VAL A 83 0.43 -13.08 -0.33
N LEU A 84 -0.68 -13.71 -0.74
CA LEU A 84 -1.32 -13.39 -2.00
C LEU A 84 -2.31 -12.23 -1.87
N SER A 85 -3.22 -12.29 -0.88
CA SER A 85 -4.27 -11.28 -0.79
C SER A 85 -3.74 -9.96 -0.22
N MET A 86 -3.15 -9.98 0.98
CA MET A 86 -2.72 -8.76 1.66
C MET A 86 -1.51 -8.10 0.97
N ASN A 87 -0.47 -8.87 0.67
CA ASN A 87 0.71 -8.31 -0.01
C ASN A 87 0.44 -8.02 -1.50
N GLY A 88 -0.35 -8.83 -2.19
CA GLY A 88 -0.81 -8.54 -3.56
C GLY A 88 -1.60 -7.24 -3.63
N GLN A 89 -2.54 -7.04 -2.71
CA GLN A 89 -3.29 -5.79 -2.63
C GLN A 89 -2.42 -4.61 -2.17
N GLY A 90 -1.40 -4.86 -1.35
CA GLY A 90 -0.38 -3.86 -0.98
C GLY A 90 0.42 -3.36 -2.18
N ILE A 91 0.80 -4.25 -3.11
CA ILE A 91 1.41 -3.88 -4.38
C ILE A 91 0.47 -2.96 -5.16
N TYR A 92 -0.78 -3.36 -5.32
CA TYR A 92 -1.77 -2.60 -6.09
C TYR A 92 -2.06 -1.25 -5.43
N ALA A 93 -2.23 -1.19 -4.11
CA ALA A 93 -2.45 0.06 -3.38
C ALA A 93 -1.29 1.06 -3.56
N THR A 94 -0.06 0.59 -3.42
CA THR A 94 1.11 1.46 -3.59
C THR A 94 1.27 1.91 -5.03
N TRP A 95 1.05 1.01 -5.99
CA TRP A 95 1.08 1.35 -7.41
C TRP A 95 0.04 2.42 -7.77
N THR A 96 -1.20 2.29 -7.27
CA THR A 96 -2.27 3.26 -7.56
C THR A 96 -2.02 4.62 -6.90
N ILE A 97 -1.34 4.69 -5.74
CA ILE A 97 -0.87 5.95 -5.16
C ILE A 97 0.13 6.63 -6.08
N ILE A 98 1.14 5.90 -6.57
CA ILE A 98 2.16 6.44 -7.49
C ILE A 98 1.50 6.89 -8.80
N ALA A 99 0.62 6.07 -9.38
CA ALA A 99 -0.12 6.40 -10.59
C ALA A 99 -1.00 7.65 -10.42
N SER A 100 -1.65 7.81 -9.26
CA SER A 100 -2.42 9.02 -8.94
C SER A 100 -1.55 10.28 -8.91
N LEU A 101 -0.35 10.19 -8.34
CA LEU A 101 0.59 11.31 -8.29
C LEU A 101 1.15 11.64 -9.68
N LEU A 102 1.41 10.64 -10.54
CA LEU A 102 1.82 10.86 -11.92
C LEU A 102 0.71 11.55 -12.73
N ASN A 103 -0.54 11.11 -12.58
CA ASN A 103 -1.67 11.77 -13.25
C ASN A 103 -1.89 13.19 -12.73
N PHE A 104 -1.74 13.39 -11.43
CA PHE A 104 -1.80 14.73 -10.83
C PHE A 104 -0.67 15.64 -11.36
N CYS A 105 0.54 15.10 -11.55
CA CYS A 105 1.64 15.82 -12.18
C CYS A 105 1.27 16.26 -13.61
N HIS A 106 0.66 15.39 -14.42
CA HIS A 106 0.16 15.74 -15.75
C HIS A 106 -0.90 16.87 -15.69
N CYS A 107 -1.84 16.81 -14.72
CA CYS A 107 -2.80 17.89 -14.52
C CYS A 107 -2.12 19.22 -14.17
N LEU A 108 -1.12 19.23 -13.30
CA LEU A 108 -0.36 20.44 -12.96
C LEU A 108 0.31 21.03 -14.18
N VAL A 109 0.93 20.22 -15.03
CA VAL A 109 1.66 20.68 -16.22
C VAL A 109 0.72 21.13 -17.33
N TYR A 110 -0.20 20.25 -17.73
CA TYR A 110 -0.98 20.48 -18.95
C TYR A 110 -2.25 21.31 -18.73
N VAL A 111 -2.86 21.23 -17.53
CA VAL A 111 -4.09 21.97 -17.22
C VAL A 111 -3.75 23.26 -16.46
N ALA A 112 -3.02 23.15 -15.34
CA ALA A 112 -2.67 24.30 -14.51
C ALA A 112 -1.47 25.12 -15.02
N LYS A 113 -0.79 24.65 -16.09
CA LYS A 113 0.38 25.30 -16.71
C LYS A 113 1.54 25.54 -15.75
N VAL A 114 1.69 24.68 -14.75
CA VAL A 114 2.84 24.68 -13.84
C VAL A 114 4.07 24.16 -14.57
N ASP A 115 5.22 24.72 -14.29
CA ASP A 115 6.49 24.23 -14.84
C ASP A 115 6.70 22.74 -14.51
N MET A 116 7.23 21.99 -15.47
CA MET A 116 7.41 20.53 -15.36
C MET A 116 8.31 20.15 -14.18
N GLU A 117 9.41 20.90 -13.95
CA GLU A 117 10.32 20.62 -12.85
C GLU A 117 9.63 20.82 -11.51
N VAL A 118 8.87 21.92 -11.39
CA VAL A 118 8.12 22.24 -10.16
C VAL A 118 7.04 21.20 -9.91
N ALA A 119 6.26 20.81 -10.92
CA ALA A 119 5.20 19.80 -10.80
C ALA A 119 5.75 18.44 -10.35
N CYS A 120 6.85 17.98 -10.96
CA CYS A 120 7.52 16.75 -10.59
C CYS A 120 8.07 16.79 -9.15
N ASN A 121 8.65 17.91 -8.73
CA ASN A 121 9.15 18.07 -7.36
C ASN A 121 8.02 18.07 -6.33
N ILE A 122 6.87 18.70 -6.63
CA ILE A 122 5.68 18.66 -5.78
C ILE A 122 5.21 17.21 -5.59
N CYS A 123 4.99 16.47 -6.68
CA CYS A 123 4.50 15.08 -6.63
C CYS A 123 5.49 14.14 -5.92
N SER A 124 6.78 14.30 -6.18
CA SER A 124 7.84 13.57 -5.50
C SER A 124 7.91 13.88 -4.00
N GLY A 125 7.72 15.15 -3.63
CA GLY A 125 7.64 15.57 -2.24
C GLY A 125 6.44 14.99 -1.51
N ILE A 126 5.28 14.93 -2.17
CA ILE A 126 4.07 14.27 -1.62
C ILE A 126 4.34 12.78 -1.42
N LEU A 127 4.92 12.09 -2.41
CA LEU A 127 5.26 10.67 -2.29
C LEU A 127 6.19 10.41 -1.10
N LEU A 128 7.23 11.23 -0.95
CA LEU A 128 8.16 11.13 0.18
C LEU A 128 7.44 11.34 1.52
N GLY A 129 6.56 12.34 1.61
CA GLY A 129 5.75 12.59 2.80
C GLY A 129 4.86 11.41 3.15
N VAL A 130 4.17 10.83 2.15
CA VAL A 130 3.35 9.62 2.33
C VAL A 130 4.19 8.44 2.83
N MET A 131 5.39 8.23 2.27
CA MET A 131 6.30 7.15 2.70
C MET A 131 6.73 7.32 4.16
N ILE A 132 7.09 8.53 4.58
CA ILE A 132 7.52 8.82 5.96
C ILE A 132 6.34 8.58 6.92
N ILE A 133 5.17 9.13 6.62
CA ILE A 133 3.96 8.95 7.44
C ILE A 133 3.61 7.47 7.54
N TYR A 134 3.63 6.74 6.43
CA TYR A 134 3.35 5.31 6.43
C TYR A 134 4.37 4.54 7.27
N PHE A 135 5.68 4.82 7.13
CA PHE A 135 6.73 4.19 7.94
C PHE A 135 6.52 4.39 9.44
N LEU A 136 6.14 5.60 9.85
CA LEU A 136 5.83 5.89 11.25
C LEU A 136 4.60 5.11 11.72
N LEU A 137 3.51 5.14 10.95
CA LEU A 137 2.26 4.46 11.31
C LEU A 137 2.41 2.94 11.36
N GLU A 138 3.07 2.31 10.37
CA GLU A 138 3.24 0.86 10.34
C GLU A 138 4.13 0.32 11.46
N ASN A 139 5.01 1.17 12.01
CA ASN A 139 5.88 0.79 13.12
C ASN A 139 5.33 1.19 14.50
N THR A 140 4.21 1.91 14.55
CA THR A 140 3.56 2.35 15.80
C THR A 140 2.14 1.78 15.91
N VAL A 141 1.16 2.51 15.39
CA VAL A 141 -0.28 2.23 15.57
C VAL A 141 -0.74 1.03 14.74
N LEU A 142 -0.19 0.87 13.54
CA LEU A 142 -0.65 -0.16 12.59
C LEU A 142 0.12 -1.47 12.68
N ASP A 143 1.15 -1.58 13.56
CA ASP A 143 2.03 -2.76 13.60
C ASP A 143 1.28 -4.09 13.70
N ASN A 144 0.26 -4.17 14.53
CA ASN A 144 -0.51 -5.40 14.72
C ASN A 144 -1.31 -5.83 13.49
N TYR A 145 -1.65 -4.88 12.62
CA TYR A 145 -2.46 -5.11 11.42
C TYR A 145 -1.60 -5.36 10.18
N VAL A 146 -0.53 -4.59 10.01
CA VAL A 146 0.27 -4.58 8.77
C VAL A 146 1.69 -5.12 8.96
N ARG A 147 2.00 -5.81 10.08
CA ARG A 147 3.34 -6.33 10.36
C ARG A 147 3.89 -7.21 9.23
N LEU A 148 3.04 -8.00 8.59
CA LEU A 148 3.41 -8.91 7.50
C LEU A 148 3.19 -8.31 6.10
N LEU A 149 2.84 -7.03 6.01
CA LEU A 149 2.76 -6.29 4.75
C LEU A 149 4.13 -5.70 4.43
N MET A 150 4.81 -6.29 3.44
CA MET A 150 6.21 -5.96 3.10
C MET A 150 6.36 -5.28 1.74
N THR A 151 5.31 -5.31 0.93
CA THR A 151 5.37 -4.94 -0.48
C THR A 151 5.39 -3.44 -0.79
N PRO A 152 4.91 -2.50 0.05
CA PRO A 152 4.85 -1.09 -0.32
C PRO A 152 6.19 -0.49 -0.75
N TYR A 153 7.26 -0.71 0.01
CA TYR A 153 8.59 -0.17 -0.34
C TYR A 153 9.19 -0.83 -1.58
N LEU A 154 8.90 -2.13 -1.82
CA LEU A 154 9.34 -2.81 -3.03
C LEU A 154 8.77 -2.16 -4.29
N VAL A 155 7.51 -1.75 -4.25
CA VAL A 155 6.86 -1.06 -5.37
C VAL A 155 7.49 0.30 -5.61
N VAL A 156 7.78 1.07 -4.57
CA VAL A 156 8.47 2.37 -4.70
C VAL A 156 9.88 2.20 -5.26
N ILE A 157 10.63 1.20 -4.75
CA ILE A 157 11.98 0.87 -5.26
C ILE A 157 11.91 0.54 -6.74
N TRP A 158 10.98 -0.32 -7.13
CA TRP A 158 10.81 -0.73 -8.52
C TRP A 158 10.44 0.45 -9.42
N ALA A 159 9.46 1.27 -9.03
CA ALA A 159 9.03 2.43 -9.79
C ALA A 159 10.14 3.48 -9.93
N ALA A 160 10.84 3.82 -8.83
CA ALA A 160 11.93 4.78 -8.85
C ALA A 160 13.13 4.29 -9.70
N THR A 161 13.43 2.99 -9.65
CA THR A 161 14.46 2.37 -10.48
C THR A 161 14.08 2.45 -11.96
N GLY A 162 12.83 2.16 -12.33
CA GLY A 162 12.34 2.28 -13.69
C GLY A 162 12.51 3.70 -14.24
N ILE A 163 12.11 4.72 -13.46
CA ILE A 163 12.27 6.13 -13.83
C ILE A 163 13.75 6.51 -14.02
N ILE A 164 14.65 6.04 -13.17
CA ILE A 164 16.07 6.33 -13.29
C ILE A 164 16.65 5.72 -14.56
N VAL A 165 16.36 4.43 -14.81
CA VAL A 165 16.89 3.71 -15.98
C VAL A 165 16.38 4.31 -17.30
N GLU A 166 15.08 4.66 -17.36
CA GLU A 166 14.49 5.27 -18.55
C GLU A 166 15.13 6.63 -18.87
N LYS A 167 15.43 7.43 -17.84
CA LYS A 167 15.89 8.82 -18.00
C LYS A 167 17.41 9.01 -17.94
N ASP A 168 18.19 7.93 -17.84
CA ASP A 168 19.66 8.05 -17.70
C ASP A 168 20.35 8.57 -18.98
N GLY A 169 19.69 8.52 -20.15
CA GLY A 169 20.15 9.08 -21.42
C GLY A 169 19.56 10.43 -21.82
N GLU A 170 18.51 10.91 -21.15
CA GLU A 170 17.84 12.15 -21.51
C GLU A 170 18.53 13.37 -20.91
N LYS A 171 19.05 14.26 -21.79
CA LYS A 171 19.72 15.52 -21.39
C LYS A 171 18.75 16.57 -20.85
N ASP A 172 17.47 16.48 -21.22
CA ASP A 172 16.44 17.50 -20.93
C ASP A 172 15.73 17.33 -19.58
N VAL A 173 16.02 16.27 -18.83
CA VAL A 173 15.42 16.08 -17.50
C VAL A 173 16.14 16.94 -16.48
N ALA A 174 15.40 17.81 -15.79
CA ALA A 174 15.92 18.69 -14.76
C ALA A 174 16.74 17.89 -13.71
N GLN A 175 17.93 18.38 -13.40
CA GLN A 175 18.86 17.75 -12.45
C GLN A 175 18.24 17.57 -11.06
N SER A 176 17.32 18.45 -10.68
CA SER A 176 16.54 18.41 -9.43
C SER A 176 15.66 17.15 -9.38
N ASN A 177 14.93 16.85 -10.44
CA ASN A 177 14.05 15.67 -10.52
C ASN A 177 14.86 14.36 -10.44
N LYS A 178 16.03 14.31 -11.11
CA LYS A 178 16.94 13.15 -11.01
C LYS A 178 17.44 12.93 -9.58
N ARG A 179 17.81 14.02 -8.86
CA ARG A 179 18.26 13.96 -7.47
C ARG A 179 17.13 13.48 -6.55
N MET A 180 15.91 14.04 -6.72
CA MET A 180 14.76 13.67 -5.90
C MET A 180 14.38 12.20 -6.08
N THR A 181 14.34 11.68 -7.30
CA THR A 181 14.06 10.27 -7.57
C THR A 181 15.11 9.36 -6.94
N LYS A 182 16.40 9.71 -7.04
CA LYS A 182 17.48 8.95 -6.38
C LYS A 182 17.37 8.99 -4.85
N ALA A 183 16.96 10.12 -4.28
CA ALA A 183 16.72 10.24 -2.83
C ALA A 183 15.54 9.36 -2.40
N ILE A 184 14.43 9.37 -3.13
CA ILE A 184 13.27 8.49 -2.86
C ILE A 184 13.69 7.02 -2.91
N LEU A 185 14.46 6.62 -3.92
CA LEU A 185 14.98 5.26 -4.03
C LEU A 185 15.84 4.87 -2.81
N GLY A 186 16.78 5.74 -2.43
CA GLY A 186 17.64 5.49 -1.27
C GLY A 186 16.85 5.37 0.03
N ILE A 187 15.90 6.28 0.27
CA ILE A 187 15.03 6.26 1.45
C ILE A 187 14.14 5.02 1.47
N ALA A 188 13.56 4.62 0.33
CA ALA A 188 12.76 3.41 0.23
C ALA A 188 13.57 2.15 0.56
N CYS A 189 14.81 2.05 0.09
CA CYS A 189 15.73 0.94 0.44
C CYS A 189 16.04 0.92 1.94
N VAL A 190 16.31 2.08 2.55
CA VAL A 190 16.54 2.19 4.00
C VAL A 190 15.31 1.78 4.79
N PHE A 191 14.11 2.30 4.44
CA PHE A 191 12.87 1.96 5.11
C PHE A 191 12.54 0.46 4.99
N MET A 192 12.74 -0.13 3.81
CA MET A 192 12.56 -1.57 3.61
C MET A 192 13.48 -2.39 4.51
N THR A 193 14.77 -2.03 4.56
CA THR A 193 15.77 -2.72 5.40
C THR A 193 15.41 -2.61 6.89
N LEU A 194 15.10 -1.39 7.35
CA LEU A 194 14.68 -1.15 8.73
C LEU A 194 13.40 -1.91 9.06
N ARG A 195 12.44 -1.92 8.14
CA ARG A 195 11.17 -2.66 8.32
C ARG A 195 11.41 -4.15 8.49
N ILE A 196 12.23 -4.77 7.65
CA ILE A 196 12.56 -6.19 7.78
C ILE A 196 13.19 -6.46 9.14
N LEU A 197 14.18 -5.66 9.56
CA LEU A 197 14.83 -5.82 10.88
C LEU A 197 13.84 -5.69 12.03
N ILE A 198 13.00 -4.64 12.02
CA ILE A 198 11.99 -4.41 13.06
C ILE A 198 11.01 -5.58 13.12
N VAL A 199 10.52 -6.06 11.98
CA VAL A 199 9.56 -7.17 11.93
C VAL A 199 10.19 -8.45 12.46
N VAL A 200 11.42 -8.78 12.05
CA VAL A 200 12.13 -9.97 12.56
C VAL A 200 12.30 -9.88 14.06
N LEU A 201 12.81 -8.75 14.58
CA LEU A 201 13.03 -8.56 16.02
C LEU A 201 11.72 -8.63 16.81
N ARG A 202 10.63 -8.03 16.30
CA ARG A 202 9.32 -8.08 16.94
C ARG A 202 8.71 -9.48 16.90
N GLN A 203 8.88 -10.19 15.78
CA GLN A 203 8.36 -11.54 15.66
C GLN A 203 9.06 -12.52 16.61
N LEU A 204 10.36 -12.31 16.87
CA LEU A 204 11.10 -13.09 17.87
C LEU A 204 10.68 -12.76 19.31
N LYS A 205 10.44 -11.47 19.63
CA LYS A 205 10.09 -11.04 20.98
C LYS A 205 8.59 -11.15 21.29
N ARG A 206 7.74 -10.83 20.33
CA ARG A 206 6.27 -10.79 20.47
C ARG A 206 5.62 -11.34 19.19
N PRO A 207 5.60 -12.67 19.00
CA PRO A 207 4.99 -13.27 17.81
C PRO A 207 3.51 -12.91 17.74
N LEU A 208 3.03 -12.57 16.52
CA LEU A 208 1.61 -12.35 16.27
C LEU A 208 0.82 -13.60 16.69
N GLY A 209 -0.21 -13.41 17.49
CA GLY A 209 -1.09 -14.48 17.93
C GLY A 209 -0.89 -14.96 19.39
N ARG A 210 0.15 -14.49 20.11
CA ARG A 210 0.36 -14.89 21.52
C ARG A 210 -0.34 -13.99 22.56
N SER A 211 -0.80 -12.81 22.16
CA SER A 211 -1.36 -11.81 23.09
C SER A 211 -2.81 -12.06 23.55
N GLY A 212 -3.50 -13.07 22.98
CA GLY A 212 -4.90 -13.37 23.36
C GLY A 212 -5.06 -14.34 24.53
N ILE A 213 -4.06 -15.16 24.82
CA ILE A 213 -4.20 -16.24 25.84
C ILE A 213 -3.97 -15.73 27.25
N SER A 214 -3.15 -14.70 27.46
CA SER A 214 -2.88 -14.17 28.79
C SER A 214 -4.04 -13.35 29.40
N GLN A 215 -4.92 -12.78 28.60
CA GLN A 215 -6.06 -11.98 29.10
C GLN A 215 -7.30 -12.82 29.47
N ILE A 216 -7.37 -14.07 28.99
CA ILE A 216 -8.50 -14.97 29.35
C ILE A 216 -8.21 -15.74 30.62
N SER A 217 -6.92 -15.93 30.97
CA SER A 217 -6.51 -16.64 32.22
C SER A 217 -6.70 -15.81 33.49
N ASP A 218 -6.80 -14.47 33.38
CA ASP A 218 -6.87 -13.58 34.54
C ASP A 218 -8.29 -13.07 34.85
N LYS A 219 -9.34 -13.61 34.24
CA LYS A 219 -10.72 -13.38 34.72
C LYS A 219 -11.03 -14.35 35.87
N PRO A 220 -11.16 -13.86 37.13
CA PRO A 220 -11.60 -14.71 38.22
C PRO A 220 -13.01 -15.23 37.90
N ALA A 221 -13.20 -16.54 38.06
CA ALA A 221 -14.50 -17.16 38.02
C ALA A 221 -15.37 -16.55 39.12
N SER A 222 -16.37 -15.80 38.72
CA SER A 222 -17.45 -15.29 39.59
C SER A 222 -18.73 -16.00 39.25
#